data_f41decc6397953065c2d5dd7fece378e
#
_entry.id   f41decc6397953065c2d5dd7fece378e
#
_cell.length_a   1.000
_cell.length_b   1.000
_cell.length_c   1.000
_cell.angle_alpha   90.00
_cell.angle_beta   90.00
_cell.angle_gamma   90.00
#
_symmetry.space_group_name_H-M   'P 1'
#
loop_
_entity.id
_entity.type
_entity.pdbx_description
1 polymer ?
#
loop_
_entity_poly.entity_id
_entity_poly.type
_entity_poly.pdbx_seq_one_letter_code
_entity_poly.pdbx_strand_id
1 'polypeptide(L)'
;MVTGIGMDIVEVLRVAKAVMQDNFVMRVFTPAETAYCRSKGKQAAQSFAARFAGKEAVLKAFGTGLRGGKLTEIEILNDNLGCPQVSLTGYFAAYARQKGVKNIWLSLTHTKEYAAAQRVMEAEK
;
A
#
# COMPACT_ATOMS: atom_id res chain seq x y z
N MET A 1 16.28 8.28 -11.85
CA MET A 1 16.83 6.91 -11.91
C MET A 1 15.98 5.98 -11.06
N VAL A 2 15.60 4.84 -11.63
CA VAL A 2 14.85 3.83 -10.89
C VAL A 2 15.75 3.19 -9.84
N THR A 3 15.26 3.14 -8.60
CA THR A 3 16.01 2.58 -7.48
C THR A 3 15.33 1.36 -6.86
N GLY A 4 14.10 1.08 -7.26
CA GLY A 4 13.41 -0.09 -6.74
C GLY A 4 12.12 -0.36 -7.48
N ILE A 5 11.79 -1.63 -7.60
CA ILE A 5 10.56 -2.13 -8.21
C ILE A 5 9.93 -3.10 -7.21
N GLY A 6 8.63 -2.98 -6.99
CA GLY A 6 7.89 -3.88 -6.13
C GLY A 6 6.59 -4.31 -6.77
N MET A 7 6.22 -5.55 -6.58
CA MET A 7 4.97 -6.11 -7.09
C MET A 7 4.41 -7.09 -6.07
N ASP A 8 3.10 -7.12 -5.95
CA ASP A 8 2.44 -8.06 -5.07
C ASP A 8 1.06 -8.43 -5.62
N ILE A 9 0.60 -9.62 -5.27
CA ILE A 9 -0.74 -10.10 -5.59
C ILE A 9 -1.30 -10.80 -4.38
N VAL A 10 -2.56 -10.53 -4.06
CA VAL A 10 -3.22 -11.14 -2.91
C VAL A 10 -4.62 -11.64 -3.30
N GLU A 11 -5.09 -12.64 -2.58
CA GLU A 11 -6.46 -13.11 -2.73
C GLU A 11 -7.40 -12.20 -1.96
N VAL A 12 -8.44 -11.71 -2.64
CA VAL A 12 -9.42 -10.81 -2.02
C VAL A 12 -10.10 -11.49 -0.82
N LEU A 13 -10.42 -12.77 -0.94
CA LEU A 13 -11.10 -13.49 0.15
C LEU A 13 -10.28 -13.55 1.44
N ARG A 14 -8.96 -13.71 1.32
CA ARG A 14 -8.07 -13.70 2.49
C ARG A 14 -8.12 -12.35 3.21
N VAL A 15 -8.05 -11.27 2.45
CA VAL A 15 -8.12 -9.92 3.02
C VAL A 15 -9.51 -9.65 3.59
N ALA A 16 -10.57 -10.10 2.90
CA ALA A 16 -11.94 -9.95 3.39
C ALA A 16 -12.12 -10.57 4.77
N LYS A 17 -11.53 -11.75 4.98
CA LYS A 17 -11.57 -12.41 6.30
C LYS A 17 -10.72 -11.67 7.33
N ALA A 18 -9.53 -11.22 6.93
CA ALA A 18 -8.61 -10.53 7.84
C ALA A 18 -9.20 -9.21 8.36
N VAL A 19 -9.87 -8.43 7.49
CA VAL A 19 -10.42 -7.13 7.89
C VAL A 19 -11.65 -7.24 8.79
N MET A 20 -12.17 -8.44 9.01
CA MET A 20 -13.19 -8.67 10.03
C MET A 20 -12.60 -8.56 11.43
N GLN A 21 -11.28 -8.61 11.59
CA GLN A 21 -10.58 -8.45 12.85
C GLN A 21 -10.12 -7.01 13.00
N ASP A 22 -10.61 -6.30 13.99
CA ASP A 22 -10.27 -4.89 14.22
C ASP A 22 -8.76 -4.71 14.42
N ASN A 23 -8.12 -5.64 15.11
CA ASN A 23 -6.66 -5.57 15.34
C ASN A 23 -5.88 -5.60 14.02
N PHE A 24 -6.31 -6.42 13.06
CA PHE A 24 -5.66 -6.45 11.75
C PHE A 24 -5.82 -5.11 11.05
N VAL A 25 -7.04 -4.57 11.02
CA VAL A 25 -7.32 -3.30 10.37
C VAL A 25 -6.45 -2.19 10.96
N MET A 26 -6.39 -2.11 12.29
CA MET A 26 -5.64 -1.05 12.98
C MET A 26 -4.13 -1.16 12.76
N ARG A 27 -3.61 -2.38 12.59
CA ARG A 27 -2.17 -2.58 12.38
C ARG A 27 -1.75 -2.31 10.93
N VAL A 28 -2.66 -2.46 9.98
CA VAL A 28 -2.31 -2.42 8.56
C VAL A 28 -2.74 -1.12 7.90
N PHE A 29 -3.93 -0.62 8.23
CA PHE A 29 -4.53 0.52 7.53
C PHE A 29 -4.65 1.72 8.45
N THR A 30 -4.41 2.91 7.88
CA THR A 30 -4.67 4.15 8.61
C THR A 30 -6.16 4.39 8.70
N PRO A 31 -6.62 5.27 9.63
CA PRO A 31 -8.05 5.62 9.68
C PRO A 31 -8.59 6.14 8.35
N ALA A 32 -7.80 6.92 7.61
CA ALA A 32 -8.21 7.45 6.31
C ALA A 32 -8.39 6.34 5.29
N GLU A 33 -7.46 5.38 5.24
CA GLU A 33 -7.57 4.22 4.34
C GLU A 33 -8.79 3.39 4.68
N THR A 34 -9.01 3.15 5.97
CA THR A 34 -10.14 2.36 6.45
C THR A 34 -11.47 3.00 6.06
N ALA A 35 -11.60 4.32 6.27
CA ALA A 35 -12.81 5.04 5.92
C ALA A 35 -13.07 4.99 4.40
N TYR A 36 -12.02 5.19 3.61
CA TYR A 36 -12.14 5.11 2.15
C TYR A 36 -12.62 3.74 1.70
N CYS A 37 -11.98 2.67 2.18
CA CYS A 37 -12.32 1.31 1.78
C CYS A 37 -13.75 0.95 2.19
N ARG A 38 -14.15 1.31 3.41
CA ARG A 38 -15.49 1.02 3.91
C ARG A 38 -16.57 1.78 3.13
N SER A 39 -16.23 2.94 2.56
CA SER A 39 -17.16 3.70 1.73
C SER A 39 -17.51 3.00 0.41
N LYS A 40 -16.77 1.98 0.03
CA LYS A 40 -16.98 1.25 -1.23
C LYS A 40 -18.09 0.18 -1.14
N GLY A 41 -18.72 0.00 0.01
CA GLY A 41 -19.83 -0.92 0.16
C GLY A 41 -19.46 -2.36 -0.20
N LYS A 42 -20.11 -2.92 -1.21
CA LYS A 42 -19.88 -4.31 -1.64
C LYS A 42 -18.47 -4.54 -2.15
N GLN A 43 -17.77 -3.49 -2.57
CA GLN A 43 -16.40 -3.59 -3.08
C GLN A 43 -15.36 -3.25 -2.01
N ALA A 44 -15.76 -3.14 -0.75
CA ALA A 44 -14.83 -2.80 0.32
C ALA A 44 -13.68 -3.81 0.43
N ALA A 45 -13.99 -5.11 0.33
CA ALA A 45 -12.96 -6.15 0.44
C ALA A 45 -11.90 -6.00 -0.67
N GLN A 46 -12.32 -5.74 -1.90
CA GLN A 46 -11.40 -5.52 -3.02
C GLN A 46 -10.56 -4.27 -2.81
N SER A 47 -11.16 -3.21 -2.26
CA SER A 47 -10.45 -1.98 -1.97
C SER A 47 -9.38 -2.19 -0.90
N PHE A 48 -9.71 -2.90 0.19
CA PHE A 48 -8.72 -3.27 1.21
C PHE A 48 -7.62 -4.14 0.62
N ALA A 49 -7.98 -5.13 -0.20
CA ALA A 49 -7.01 -6.04 -0.79
C ALA A 49 -6.03 -5.29 -1.71
N ALA A 50 -6.52 -4.37 -2.53
CA ALA A 50 -5.67 -3.57 -3.41
C ALA A 50 -4.69 -2.72 -2.60
N ARG A 51 -5.13 -2.09 -1.51
CA ARG A 51 -4.25 -1.31 -0.65
C ARG A 51 -3.24 -2.17 0.09
N PHE A 52 -3.66 -3.34 0.55
CA PHE A 52 -2.75 -4.27 1.18
C PHE A 52 -1.66 -4.70 0.20
N ALA A 53 -2.04 -5.07 -1.02
CA ALA A 53 -1.06 -5.42 -2.07
C ALA A 53 -0.12 -4.24 -2.36
N GLY A 54 -0.65 -3.02 -2.38
CA GLY A 54 0.16 -1.81 -2.58
C GLY A 54 1.20 -1.61 -1.49
N LYS A 55 0.80 -1.79 -0.24
CA LYS A 55 1.73 -1.67 0.90
C LYS A 55 2.84 -2.73 0.82
N GLU A 56 2.48 -3.97 0.49
CA GLU A 56 3.45 -5.04 0.33
C GLU A 56 4.40 -4.77 -0.84
N ALA A 57 3.87 -4.24 -1.95
CA ALA A 57 4.70 -3.87 -3.10
C ALA A 57 5.71 -2.77 -2.73
N VAL A 58 5.29 -1.79 -1.91
CA VAL A 58 6.20 -0.76 -1.42
C VAL A 58 7.31 -1.36 -0.56
N LEU A 59 6.95 -2.28 0.34
CA LEU A 59 7.95 -2.96 1.17
C LEU A 59 8.96 -3.72 0.32
N LYS A 60 8.49 -4.42 -0.71
CA LYS A 60 9.38 -5.17 -1.60
C LYS A 60 10.32 -4.25 -2.36
N ALA A 61 9.85 -3.05 -2.74
CA ALA A 61 10.68 -2.08 -3.43
C ALA A 61 11.80 -1.56 -2.54
N PHE A 62 11.58 -1.47 -1.22
CA PHE A 62 12.64 -1.11 -0.27
C PHE A 62 13.61 -2.27 -0.01
N GLY A 63 13.17 -3.50 -0.17
CA GLY A 63 14.00 -4.66 0.05
C GLY A 63 14.24 -5.01 1.52
N THR A 64 13.55 -4.37 2.45
CA THR A 64 13.81 -4.52 3.89
C THR A 64 12.72 -5.29 4.63
N GLY A 65 11.53 -5.44 4.05
CA GLY A 65 10.37 -5.95 4.76
C GLY A 65 9.94 -4.99 5.87
N LEU A 66 9.34 -5.51 6.93
CA LEU A 66 8.79 -4.69 8.02
C LEU A 66 9.80 -4.35 9.12
N ARG A 67 11.08 -4.48 8.88
CA ARG A 67 12.08 -4.22 9.90
C ARG A 67 12.07 -2.75 10.32
N GLY A 68 11.69 -2.50 11.57
CA GLY A 68 11.72 -1.16 12.15
C GLY A 68 10.54 -0.27 11.79
N GLY A 69 9.63 -0.72 10.92
CA GLY A 69 8.50 0.09 10.50
C GLY A 69 7.16 -0.62 10.63
N LYS A 70 6.10 0.11 10.35
CA LYS A 70 4.72 -0.40 10.41
C LYS A 70 4.04 -0.15 9.08
N LEU A 71 3.09 -1.02 8.71
CA LEU A 71 2.33 -0.86 7.46
C LEU A 71 1.49 0.40 7.45
N THR A 72 1.06 0.90 8.59
CA THR A 72 0.35 2.17 8.69
C THR A 72 1.22 3.37 8.31
N GLU A 73 2.53 3.21 8.26
CA GLU A 73 3.44 4.27 7.81
C GLU A 73 3.52 4.39 6.28
N ILE A 74 2.87 3.46 5.57
CA ILE A 74 2.75 3.48 4.12
C ILE A 74 1.29 3.71 3.80
N GLU A 75 0.89 4.96 3.64
CA GLU A 75 -0.52 5.29 3.40
C GLU A 75 -0.78 5.44 1.92
N ILE A 76 -1.83 4.78 1.43
CA ILE A 76 -2.22 4.82 0.02
C ILE A 76 -3.63 5.38 -0.07
N LEU A 77 -3.75 6.58 -0.61
CA LEU A 77 -5.02 7.25 -0.86
C LEU A 77 -5.08 7.68 -2.31
N ASN A 78 -6.28 7.74 -2.86
CA ASN A 78 -6.45 8.20 -4.23
C ASN A 78 -6.54 9.73 -4.27
N ASP A 79 -5.97 10.31 -5.33
CA ASP A 79 -6.14 11.73 -5.58
C ASP A 79 -7.52 12.01 -6.21
N ASN A 80 -7.78 13.26 -6.59
CA ASN A 80 -9.06 13.66 -7.17
C ASN A 80 -9.38 12.97 -8.49
N LEU A 81 -8.36 12.45 -9.19
CA LEU A 81 -8.52 11.76 -10.46
C LEU A 81 -8.57 10.24 -10.29
N GLY A 82 -8.52 9.77 -9.05
CA GLY A 82 -8.54 8.34 -8.76
C GLY A 82 -7.19 7.65 -8.81
N CYS A 83 -6.10 8.40 -8.99
CA CYS A 83 -4.76 7.83 -8.99
C CYS A 83 -4.28 7.58 -7.56
N PRO A 84 -3.75 6.39 -7.28
CA PRO A 84 -3.23 6.12 -5.94
C PRO A 84 -1.96 6.92 -5.68
N GLN A 85 -1.89 7.51 -4.48
CA GLN A 85 -0.75 8.30 -4.01
C GLN A 85 -0.23 7.66 -2.75
N VAL A 86 1.09 7.52 -2.64
CA VAL A 86 1.76 6.94 -1.49
C VAL A 86 2.32 8.05 -0.62
N SER A 87 1.96 8.03 0.66
CA SER A 87 2.54 8.93 1.66
C SER A 87 3.27 8.08 2.70
N LEU A 88 4.52 8.43 2.96
CA LEU A 88 5.34 7.71 3.94
C LEU A 88 5.50 8.55 5.20
N THR A 89 5.45 7.88 6.35
CA THR A 89 5.72 8.50 7.64
C THR A 89 6.70 7.61 8.41
N GLY A 90 7.20 8.11 9.54
CA GLY A 90 8.00 7.34 10.46
C GLY A 90 9.23 6.71 9.84
N TYR A 91 9.43 5.43 10.14
CA TYR A 91 10.61 4.69 9.71
C TYR A 91 10.78 4.69 8.19
N PHE A 92 9.69 4.44 7.45
CA PHE A 92 9.78 4.34 5.99
C PHE A 92 10.02 5.70 5.34
N ALA A 93 9.51 6.79 5.91
CA ALA A 93 9.83 8.13 5.42
C ALA A 93 11.32 8.43 5.58
N ALA A 94 11.88 8.10 6.76
CA ALA A 94 13.31 8.31 7.02
C ALA A 94 14.17 7.44 6.10
N TYR A 95 13.77 6.18 5.91
CA TYR A 95 14.49 5.26 5.03
C TYR A 95 14.49 5.77 3.58
N ALA A 96 13.35 6.25 3.10
CA ALA A 96 13.24 6.78 1.74
C ALA A 96 14.14 7.99 1.55
N ARG A 97 14.17 8.90 2.53
CA ARG A 97 15.08 10.07 2.47
C ARG A 97 16.53 9.64 2.43
N GLN A 98 16.90 8.67 3.26
CA GLN A 98 18.28 8.16 3.31
C GLN A 98 18.70 7.55 1.98
N LYS A 99 17.77 6.88 1.28
CA LYS A 99 18.03 6.27 -0.02
C LYS A 99 17.85 7.24 -1.19
N GLY A 100 17.45 8.47 -0.93
CA GLY A 100 17.27 9.49 -1.96
C GLY A 100 16.05 9.28 -2.84
N VAL A 101 15.05 8.56 -2.35
CA VAL A 101 13.81 8.31 -3.10
C VAL A 101 13.02 9.61 -3.22
N LYS A 102 12.74 10.03 -4.45
CA LYS A 102 11.96 11.24 -4.75
C LYS A 102 10.52 10.93 -5.10
N ASN A 103 10.31 9.91 -5.92
CA ASN A 103 8.99 9.57 -6.39
C ASN A 103 8.69 8.10 -6.15
N ILE A 104 7.45 7.86 -5.83
CA ILE A 104 6.90 6.52 -5.66
C ILE A 104 5.66 6.44 -6.54
N TRP A 105 5.78 5.67 -7.63
CA TRP A 105 4.69 5.48 -8.58
C TRP A 105 4.01 4.16 -8.28
N LEU A 106 2.69 4.17 -8.14
CA LEU A 106 1.91 3.01 -7.75
C LEU A 106 0.79 2.77 -8.74
N SER A 107 0.63 1.52 -9.14
CA SER A 107 -0.51 1.06 -9.91
C SER A 107 -1.20 -0.06 -9.15
N LEU A 108 -2.51 0.04 -9.01
CA LEU A 108 -3.34 -0.96 -8.33
C LEU A 108 -4.36 -1.50 -9.32
N THR A 109 -4.63 -2.80 -9.25
CA THR A 109 -5.70 -3.40 -10.02
C THR A 109 -6.34 -4.52 -9.20
N HIS A 110 -7.58 -4.83 -9.52
CA HIS A 110 -8.24 -5.95 -8.86
C HIS A 110 -9.28 -6.58 -9.78
N THR A 111 -9.49 -7.86 -9.55
CA THR A 111 -10.62 -8.60 -10.06
C THR A 111 -11.50 -8.95 -8.87
N LYS A 112 -12.52 -9.76 -9.09
CA LYS A 112 -13.36 -10.25 -8.02
C LYS A 112 -12.56 -11.08 -7.00
N GLU A 113 -11.55 -11.83 -7.47
CA GLU A 113 -10.83 -12.81 -6.67
C GLU A 113 -9.45 -12.35 -6.23
N TYR A 114 -8.79 -11.48 -7.01
CA TYR A 114 -7.41 -11.07 -6.77
C TYR A 114 -7.24 -9.57 -6.84
N ALA A 115 -6.31 -9.06 -6.05
CA ALA A 115 -5.84 -7.69 -6.18
C ALA A 115 -4.33 -7.72 -6.37
N ALA A 116 -3.83 -6.81 -7.20
CA ALA A 116 -2.41 -6.74 -7.49
C ALA A 116 -1.95 -5.29 -7.47
N ALA A 117 -0.67 -5.10 -7.14
CA ALA A 117 -0.05 -3.79 -7.11
C ALA A 117 1.33 -3.87 -7.75
N GLN A 118 1.71 -2.79 -8.40
CA GLN A 118 3.06 -2.62 -8.94
C GLN A 118 3.56 -1.23 -8.59
N ARG A 119 4.84 -1.14 -8.25
CA ARG A 119 5.42 0.06 -7.76
C ARG A 119 6.80 0.31 -8.30
N VAL A 120 7.09 1.56 -8.63
CA VAL A 120 8.41 2.00 -9.09
C VAL A 120 8.86 3.15 -8.19
N MET A 121 10.07 3.04 -7.68
CA MET A 121 10.73 4.10 -6.94
C MET A 121 11.76 4.77 -7.82
N GLU A 122 11.81 6.09 -7.74
CA GLU A 122 12.80 6.88 -8.46
C GLU A 122 13.55 7.80 -7.51
N ALA A 123 14.82 7.98 -7.78
CA ALA A 123 15.67 8.95 -7.10
C ALA A 123 16.21 9.94 -8.13
N GLU A 124 16.63 11.10 -7.65
CA GLU A 124 17.38 12.04 -8.47
C GLU A 124 18.74 11.45 -8.82
N LYS A 125 19.23 11.82 -9.99
CA LYS A 125 20.55 11.40 -10.43
C LYS A 125 21.65 11.99 -9.57
#